data_b44182150b2ff2888dcadc2d9f56c7fa
#
_entry.id   b44182150b2ff2888dcadc2d9f56c7fa
#
_cell.length_a   1.000
_cell.length_b   1.000
_cell.length_c   1.000
_cell.angle_alpha   90.00
_cell.angle_beta   90.00
_cell.angle_gamma   90.00
#
_symmetry.space_group_name_H-M   'P 1'
#
loop_
_entity.id
_entity.type
_entity.pdbx_description
1 polymer ?
#
loop_
_entity_poly.entity_id
_entity_poly.type
_entity_poly.pdbx_seq_one_letter_code
_entity_poly.pdbx_strand_id
1 'polypeptide(L)'
;LYNILKNGAVVGHIRFLAALFLAVLLLCVLTPLSGYASLMIVCSITAIILGVIAVKLREMSLLWPIIMFVYAMLLVPTTDFMFSQLKGHQQDRILTYVGVKSDPKGIDYNVNQSLIAIGSGGMFGKGFMEGTQIKYDYVPEKHTDFIFCTVGEEWGFVGTFTVVMLYICLILRLMRMGERIKEPFGRVYCYSVAAILLFHVWVNIGMTIGLMPVMGIPLPLMSYGGSSLLASTILIMIAIRLDASTEDESVYLG
;
A
#
# COMPACT_ATOMS: atom_id res chain seq x y z
N LEU A 1 3.83 4.44 -42.81
CA LEU A 1 3.18 5.65 -42.22
C LEU A 1 1.77 5.33 -41.71
N TYR A 2 0.91 4.66 -42.53
CA TYR A 2 -0.48 4.27 -42.14
C TYR A 2 -0.52 3.38 -40.89
N ASN A 3 0.36 2.38 -40.77
CA ASN A 3 0.44 1.51 -39.59
C ASN A 3 0.96 2.24 -38.34
N ILE A 4 1.82 3.22 -38.48
CA ILE A 4 2.33 4.04 -37.35
C ILE A 4 1.23 4.98 -36.85
N LEU A 5 0.47 5.59 -37.76
CA LEU A 5 -0.68 6.45 -37.41
C LEU A 5 -1.80 5.64 -36.74
N LYS A 6 -2.08 4.43 -37.25
CA LYS A 6 -3.06 3.52 -36.66
C LYS A 6 -2.65 3.06 -35.26
N ASN A 7 -1.38 2.74 -35.06
CA ASN A 7 -0.88 2.36 -33.74
C ASN A 7 -0.84 3.55 -32.76
N GLY A 8 -0.55 4.75 -33.22
CA GLY A 8 -0.62 5.98 -32.42
C GLY A 8 -2.03 6.31 -31.96
N ALA A 9 -3.04 6.12 -32.81
CA ALA A 9 -4.44 6.26 -32.45
C ALA A 9 -4.85 5.24 -31.37
N VAL A 10 -4.48 3.96 -31.55
CA VAL A 10 -4.77 2.90 -30.59
C VAL A 10 -4.15 3.18 -29.23
N VAL A 11 -2.90 3.62 -29.17
CA VAL A 11 -2.20 3.99 -27.92
C VAL A 11 -2.86 5.21 -27.25
N GLY A 12 -3.32 6.18 -28.04
CA GLY A 12 -4.08 7.34 -27.55
C GLY A 12 -5.40 6.90 -26.87
N HIS A 13 -6.13 5.97 -27.48
CA HIS A 13 -7.37 5.43 -26.95
C HIS A 13 -7.16 4.64 -25.65
N ILE A 14 -6.11 3.82 -25.57
CA ILE A 14 -5.75 3.07 -24.36
C ILE A 14 -5.43 4.02 -23.20
N ARG A 15 -4.64 5.08 -23.45
CA ARG A 15 -4.31 6.08 -22.42
C ARG A 15 -5.54 6.84 -21.94
N PHE A 16 -6.42 7.21 -22.88
CA PHE A 16 -7.68 7.89 -22.54
C PHE A 16 -8.60 6.99 -21.69
N LEU A 17 -8.75 5.72 -22.05
CA LEU A 17 -9.54 4.74 -21.31
C LEU A 17 -8.94 4.47 -19.92
N ALA A 18 -7.62 4.39 -19.81
CA ALA A 18 -6.94 4.21 -18.54
C ALA A 18 -7.12 5.43 -17.62
N ALA A 19 -7.00 6.65 -18.14
CA ALA A 19 -7.23 7.88 -17.39
C ALA A 19 -8.68 7.99 -16.93
N LEU A 20 -9.61 7.58 -17.76
CA LEU A 20 -11.03 7.55 -17.44
C LEU A 20 -11.37 6.52 -16.37
N PHE A 21 -10.83 5.31 -16.49
CA PHE A 21 -10.95 4.26 -15.48
C PHE A 21 -10.43 4.74 -14.13
N LEU A 22 -9.27 5.40 -14.14
CA LEU A 22 -8.67 5.97 -12.95
C LEU A 22 -9.55 7.09 -12.34
N ALA A 23 -10.14 7.94 -13.17
CA ALA A 23 -11.04 9.02 -12.74
C ALA A 23 -12.34 8.47 -12.12
N VAL A 24 -12.93 7.42 -12.71
CA VAL A 24 -14.12 6.74 -12.16
C VAL A 24 -13.78 6.05 -10.85
N LEU A 25 -12.62 5.41 -10.77
CA LEU A 25 -12.14 4.75 -9.55
C LEU A 25 -11.86 5.75 -8.44
N LEU A 26 -11.26 6.89 -8.75
CA LEU A 26 -11.02 8.00 -7.82
C LEU A 26 -12.33 8.62 -7.34
N LEU A 27 -13.31 8.81 -8.23
CA LEU A 27 -14.65 9.26 -7.89
C LEU A 27 -15.35 8.25 -6.97
N CYS A 28 -15.27 6.96 -7.22
CA CYS A 28 -15.84 5.91 -6.37
C CYS A 28 -15.22 5.88 -4.97
N VAL A 29 -13.93 6.20 -4.84
CA VAL A 29 -13.24 6.28 -3.54
C VAL A 29 -13.61 7.55 -2.77
N LEU A 30 -13.89 8.64 -3.46
CA LEU A 30 -14.24 9.95 -2.86
C LEU A 30 -15.72 10.10 -2.50
N THR A 31 -16.59 9.18 -2.89
CA THR A 31 -18.06 9.33 -2.78
C THR A 31 -18.78 8.65 -1.61
N PRO A 32 -18.16 8.02 -0.62
CA PRO A 32 -18.88 7.62 0.59
C PRO A 32 -19.49 8.82 1.34
N LEU A 33 -19.11 10.04 0.95
CA LEU A 33 -19.56 11.29 1.56
C LEU A 33 -20.97 11.80 1.15
N SER A 34 -21.56 11.31 0.05
CA SER A 34 -22.72 11.98 -0.55
C SER A 34 -23.95 11.09 -0.81
N GLY A 35 -23.95 9.84 -0.36
CA GLY A 35 -25.09 8.93 -0.57
C GLY A 35 -25.21 8.37 -2.01
N TYR A 36 -25.86 7.21 -2.14
CA TYR A 36 -25.97 6.45 -3.40
C TYR A 36 -26.53 7.24 -4.58
N ALA A 37 -27.51 8.10 -4.33
CA ALA A 37 -28.20 8.84 -5.37
C ALA A 37 -27.26 9.77 -6.15
N SER A 38 -26.36 10.46 -5.46
CA SER A 38 -25.39 11.37 -6.08
C SER A 38 -24.35 10.63 -6.91
N LEU A 39 -23.90 9.47 -6.43
CA LEU A 39 -22.96 8.62 -7.15
C LEU A 39 -23.55 8.08 -8.44
N MET A 40 -24.80 7.58 -8.40
CA MET A 40 -25.50 7.09 -9.56
C MET A 40 -25.74 8.21 -10.60
N ILE A 41 -26.04 9.43 -10.13
CA ILE A 41 -26.21 10.61 -11.01
C ILE A 41 -24.87 10.95 -11.69
N VAL A 42 -23.78 11.00 -10.96
CA VAL A 42 -22.44 11.31 -11.50
C VAL A 42 -22.01 10.24 -12.51
N CYS A 43 -22.17 8.96 -12.19
CA CYS A 43 -21.87 7.87 -13.13
C CYS A 43 -22.74 7.92 -14.39
N SER A 44 -24.01 8.27 -14.26
CA SER A 44 -24.91 8.43 -15.41
C SER A 44 -24.50 9.61 -16.29
N ILE A 45 -24.18 10.75 -15.70
CA ILE A 45 -23.72 11.94 -16.43
C ILE A 45 -22.40 11.67 -17.14
N THR A 46 -21.45 11.04 -16.48
CA THR A 46 -20.14 10.71 -17.11
C THR A 46 -20.30 9.71 -18.24
N ALA A 47 -21.16 8.71 -18.12
CA ALA A 47 -21.47 7.76 -19.19
C ALA A 47 -22.13 8.43 -20.40
N ILE A 48 -23.07 9.38 -20.18
CA ILE A 48 -23.72 10.15 -21.23
C ILE A 48 -22.69 11.05 -21.96
N ILE A 49 -21.85 11.78 -21.22
CA ILE A 49 -20.81 12.63 -21.82
C ILE A 49 -19.86 11.81 -22.68
N LEU A 50 -19.47 10.64 -22.21
CA LEU A 50 -18.60 9.73 -22.95
C LEU A 50 -19.26 9.15 -24.19
N GLY A 51 -20.56 8.81 -24.09
CA GLY A 51 -21.35 8.37 -25.24
C GLY A 51 -21.40 9.44 -26.33
N VAL A 52 -21.64 10.70 -25.94
CA VAL A 52 -21.68 11.84 -26.88
C VAL A 52 -20.29 12.08 -27.52
N ILE A 53 -19.21 12.00 -26.73
CA ILE A 53 -17.84 12.14 -27.25
C ILE A 53 -17.49 11.01 -28.23
N ALA A 54 -17.84 9.76 -27.87
CA ALA A 54 -17.62 8.59 -28.73
C ALA A 54 -18.32 8.68 -30.07
N VAL A 55 -19.58 9.14 -30.07
CA VAL A 55 -20.36 9.36 -31.31
C VAL A 55 -19.77 10.49 -32.14
N LYS A 56 -19.31 11.59 -31.51
CA LYS A 56 -18.76 12.76 -32.20
C LYS A 56 -17.39 12.49 -32.83
N LEU A 57 -16.58 11.65 -32.21
CA LEU A 57 -15.24 11.29 -32.71
C LEU A 57 -15.28 10.18 -33.79
N ARG A 58 -16.41 9.52 -34.00
CA ARG A 58 -16.62 8.45 -35.02
C ARG A 58 -15.59 7.29 -34.99
N GLU A 59 -14.74 7.25 -33.99
CA GLU A 59 -13.62 6.31 -33.91
C GLU A 59 -13.83 5.21 -32.85
N MET A 60 -14.78 5.38 -31.92
CA MET A 60 -15.04 4.41 -30.86
C MET A 60 -16.38 3.71 -31.07
N SER A 61 -16.39 2.40 -30.90
CA SER A 61 -17.60 1.60 -30.84
C SER A 61 -18.48 2.06 -29.66
N LEU A 62 -19.78 2.21 -29.90
CA LEU A 62 -20.79 2.57 -28.89
C LEU A 62 -20.87 1.55 -27.75
N LEU A 63 -20.27 0.38 -27.93
CA LEU A 63 -20.18 -0.67 -26.89
C LEU A 63 -19.35 -0.25 -25.65
N TRP A 64 -18.32 0.56 -25.84
CA TRP A 64 -17.43 0.95 -24.73
C TRP A 64 -18.11 1.78 -23.65
N PRO A 65 -18.86 2.87 -23.97
CA PRO A 65 -19.59 3.62 -22.96
C PRO A 65 -20.67 2.77 -22.28
N ILE A 66 -21.31 1.84 -23.00
CA ILE A 66 -22.29 0.93 -22.42
C ILE A 66 -21.63 -0.03 -21.43
N ILE A 67 -20.50 -0.64 -21.79
CA ILE A 67 -19.74 -1.53 -20.90
C ILE A 67 -19.31 -0.77 -19.64
N MET A 68 -18.81 0.45 -19.78
CA MET A 68 -18.38 1.28 -18.63
C MET A 68 -19.55 1.67 -17.73
N PHE A 69 -20.72 1.97 -18.31
CA PHE A 69 -21.93 2.25 -17.56
C PHE A 69 -22.41 1.03 -16.76
N VAL A 70 -22.46 -0.15 -17.40
CA VAL A 70 -22.83 -1.41 -16.73
C VAL A 70 -21.85 -1.75 -15.64
N TYR A 71 -20.53 -1.57 -15.88
CA TYR A 71 -19.50 -1.78 -14.88
C TYR A 71 -19.67 -0.86 -13.67
N ALA A 72 -19.89 0.45 -13.89
CA ALA A 72 -20.13 1.40 -12.82
C ALA A 72 -21.41 1.06 -12.03
N MET A 73 -22.47 0.64 -12.72
CA MET A 73 -23.72 0.23 -12.09
C MET A 73 -23.60 -1.02 -11.22
N LEU A 74 -22.71 -1.94 -11.59
CA LEU A 74 -22.41 -3.14 -10.80
C LEU A 74 -21.45 -2.84 -9.65
N LEU A 75 -20.50 -1.92 -9.84
CA LEU A 75 -19.45 -1.63 -8.87
C LEU A 75 -20.02 -0.99 -7.59
N VAL A 76 -20.96 -0.06 -7.72
CA VAL A 76 -21.57 0.64 -6.58
C VAL A 76 -22.28 -0.32 -5.61
N PRO A 77 -23.25 -1.14 -6.02
CA PRO A 77 -23.90 -2.07 -5.09
C PRO A 77 -22.93 -3.16 -4.57
N THR A 78 -21.93 -3.54 -5.37
CA THR A 78 -20.93 -4.53 -4.95
C THR A 78 -20.04 -3.99 -3.84
N THR A 79 -19.57 -2.76 -3.96
CA THR A 79 -18.74 -2.12 -2.90
C THR A 79 -19.51 -1.94 -1.61
N ASP A 80 -20.79 -1.59 -1.70
CA ASP A 80 -21.64 -1.45 -0.51
C ASP A 80 -21.92 -2.79 0.15
N PHE A 81 -22.24 -3.79 -0.65
CA PHE A 81 -22.41 -5.14 -0.14
C PHE A 81 -21.14 -5.63 0.55
N MET A 82 -19.97 -5.44 -0.07
CA MET A 82 -18.68 -5.79 0.55
C MET A 82 -18.44 -5.00 1.84
N PHE A 83 -18.72 -3.70 1.83
CA PHE A 83 -18.56 -2.86 3.00
C PHE A 83 -19.50 -3.29 4.14
N SER A 84 -20.74 -3.65 3.84
CA SER A 84 -21.71 -4.15 4.84
C SER A 84 -21.34 -5.50 5.46
N GLN A 85 -20.56 -6.33 4.75
CA GLN A 85 -20.04 -7.60 5.28
C GLN A 85 -18.84 -7.43 6.21
N LEU A 86 -18.19 -6.27 6.20
CA LEU A 86 -17.09 -5.99 7.11
C LEU A 86 -17.58 -5.87 8.55
N LYS A 87 -16.79 -6.36 9.50
CA LYS A 87 -17.07 -6.18 10.92
C LYS A 87 -17.01 -4.69 11.29
N GLY A 88 -17.81 -4.26 12.27
CA GLY A 88 -17.94 -2.84 12.62
C GLY A 88 -16.61 -2.13 12.85
N HIS A 89 -15.64 -2.79 13.54
CA HIS A 89 -14.31 -2.22 13.73
C HIS A 89 -13.49 -2.06 12.43
N GLN A 90 -13.76 -2.86 11.40
CA GLN A 90 -13.11 -2.71 10.08
C GLN A 90 -13.73 -1.56 9.29
N GLN A 91 -15.06 -1.43 9.37
CA GLN A 91 -15.78 -0.29 8.81
C GLN A 91 -15.31 1.02 9.45
N ASP A 92 -15.19 1.05 10.78
CA ASP A 92 -14.71 2.22 11.52
C ASP A 92 -13.30 2.63 11.07
N ARG A 93 -12.37 1.70 10.87
CA ARG A 93 -11.03 2.01 10.36
C ARG A 93 -11.04 2.66 8.98
N ILE A 94 -11.88 2.16 8.07
CA ILE A 94 -12.01 2.73 6.72
C ILE A 94 -12.67 4.12 6.79
N LEU A 95 -13.76 4.28 7.54
CA LEU A 95 -14.47 5.54 7.69
C LEU A 95 -13.61 6.63 8.35
N THR A 96 -12.81 6.24 9.33
CA THR A 96 -11.84 7.12 9.99
C THR A 96 -10.75 7.55 9.01
N TYR A 97 -10.18 6.61 8.24
CA TYR A 97 -9.15 6.92 7.25
C TYR A 97 -9.65 7.88 6.14
N VAL A 98 -10.89 7.71 5.69
CA VAL A 98 -11.52 8.59 4.68
C VAL A 98 -11.98 9.93 5.30
N GLY A 99 -11.90 10.10 6.64
CA GLY A 99 -12.28 11.32 7.33
C GLY A 99 -13.80 11.52 7.49
N VAL A 100 -14.59 10.48 7.25
CA VAL A 100 -16.07 10.52 7.43
C VAL A 100 -16.45 10.41 8.90
N LYS A 101 -15.67 9.63 9.67
CA LYS A 101 -15.85 9.45 11.10
C LYS A 101 -14.57 9.89 11.80
N SER A 102 -14.68 10.78 12.77
CA SER A 102 -13.58 11.15 13.65
C SER A 102 -13.66 10.33 14.93
N ASP A 103 -12.56 9.66 15.27
CA ASP A 103 -12.42 8.97 16.56
C ASP A 103 -11.27 9.58 17.36
N PRO A 104 -11.53 10.71 18.05
CA PRO A 104 -10.49 11.49 18.73
C PRO A 104 -9.85 10.74 19.92
N LYS A 105 -10.36 9.58 20.32
CA LYS A 105 -9.83 8.75 21.43
C LYS A 105 -9.36 7.37 21.00
N GLY A 106 -9.53 7.01 19.72
CA GLY A 106 -9.19 5.69 19.20
C GLY A 106 -8.14 5.75 18.08
N ILE A 107 -8.51 5.30 16.90
CA ILE A 107 -7.59 5.11 15.75
C ILE A 107 -6.97 6.43 15.30
N ASP A 108 -7.76 7.51 15.20
CA ASP A 108 -7.28 8.86 14.83
C ASP A 108 -6.25 9.37 15.83
N TYR A 109 -6.49 9.12 17.12
CA TYR A 109 -5.58 9.53 18.18
C TYR A 109 -4.20 8.92 17.99
N ASN A 110 -4.11 7.61 17.71
CA ASN A 110 -2.84 6.92 17.54
C ASN A 110 -2.04 7.44 16.34
N VAL A 111 -2.73 7.66 15.20
CA VAL A 111 -2.09 8.21 14.00
C VAL A 111 -1.64 9.66 14.24
N ASN A 112 -2.48 10.49 14.84
CA ASN A 112 -2.14 11.88 15.12
C ASN A 112 -0.96 11.97 16.09
N GLN A 113 -0.94 11.16 17.16
CA GLN A 113 0.18 11.13 18.10
C GLN A 113 1.48 10.62 17.42
N SER A 114 1.36 9.63 16.53
CA SER A 114 2.49 9.15 15.73
C SER A 114 3.06 10.25 14.83
N LEU A 115 2.21 11.02 14.15
CA LEU A 115 2.63 12.15 13.33
C LEU A 115 3.29 13.27 14.14
N ILE A 116 2.75 13.58 15.32
CA ILE A 116 3.34 14.55 16.25
C ILE A 116 4.71 14.06 16.73
N ALA A 117 4.85 12.78 17.08
CA ALA A 117 6.10 12.18 17.49
C ALA A 117 7.16 12.29 16.39
N ILE A 118 6.87 11.81 15.18
CA ILE A 118 7.77 11.88 14.03
C ILE A 118 8.16 13.33 13.71
N GLY A 119 7.16 14.24 13.66
CA GLY A 119 7.39 15.65 13.35
C GLY A 119 8.23 16.37 14.41
N SER A 120 8.10 15.96 15.67
CA SER A 120 8.86 16.55 16.79
C SER A 120 10.34 16.15 16.83
N GLY A 121 10.73 15.05 16.15
CA GLY A 121 12.10 14.58 16.07
C GLY A 121 13.01 15.42 15.17
N GLY A 122 12.47 16.15 14.19
CA GLY A 122 13.27 16.97 13.28
C GLY A 122 14.30 16.16 12.48
N MET A 123 15.47 16.77 12.23
CA MET A 123 16.53 16.12 11.42
C MET A 123 17.32 15.06 12.20
N PHE A 124 17.68 15.33 13.46
CA PHE A 124 18.59 14.50 14.25
C PHE A 124 17.92 13.79 15.43
N GLY A 125 16.63 14.01 15.64
CA GLY A 125 15.92 13.45 16.79
C GLY A 125 16.13 14.21 18.09
N LYS A 126 15.39 13.80 19.13
CA LYS A 126 15.51 14.34 20.49
C LYS A 126 16.58 13.66 21.32
N GLY A 127 17.07 12.51 20.87
CA GLY A 127 17.99 11.66 21.61
C GLY A 127 17.36 10.35 22.09
N PHE A 128 18.19 9.35 22.32
CA PHE A 128 17.75 8.03 22.77
C PHE A 128 17.07 8.12 24.14
N MET A 129 15.83 7.60 24.22
CA MET A 129 14.95 7.66 25.41
C MET A 129 14.54 9.08 25.89
N GLU A 130 14.80 10.12 25.09
CA GLU A 130 14.42 11.51 25.43
C GLU A 130 13.15 11.97 24.69
N GLY A 131 12.52 11.09 23.90
CA GLY A 131 11.28 11.34 23.20
C GLY A 131 10.12 11.62 24.17
N THR A 132 9.52 12.79 24.08
CA THR A 132 8.46 13.22 25.02
C THR A 132 7.15 12.45 24.77
N GLN A 133 6.79 12.19 23.50
CA GLN A 133 5.56 11.47 23.16
C GLN A 133 5.64 10.00 23.58
N ILE A 134 6.83 9.42 23.47
CA ILE A 134 7.11 8.03 23.81
C ILE A 134 7.26 7.86 25.32
N LYS A 135 7.96 8.78 26.00
CA LYS A 135 8.21 8.72 27.44
C LYS A 135 6.93 8.82 28.28
N TYR A 136 5.96 9.62 27.83
CA TYR A 136 4.69 9.83 28.53
C TYR A 136 3.56 8.92 28.03
N ASP A 137 3.87 7.88 27.24
CA ASP A 137 2.90 6.90 26.73
C ASP A 137 1.71 7.51 25.94
N TYR A 138 1.94 8.62 25.24
CA TYR A 138 0.90 9.25 24.41
C TYR A 138 0.60 8.41 23.15
N VAL A 139 1.52 7.55 22.70
CA VAL A 139 1.33 6.63 21.57
C VAL A 139 1.09 5.23 22.13
N PRO A 140 -0.15 4.73 22.15
CA PRO A 140 -0.42 3.32 22.44
C PRO A 140 0.28 2.44 21.39
N GLU A 141 0.65 1.22 21.76
CA GLU A 141 1.30 0.25 20.85
C GLU A 141 2.61 0.75 20.19
N LYS A 142 3.31 1.69 20.83
CA LYS A 142 4.58 2.27 20.34
C LYS A 142 5.70 1.25 20.14
N HIS A 143 5.65 0.13 20.86
CA HIS A 143 6.66 -0.93 20.78
C HIS A 143 6.32 -2.00 19.73
N THR A 144 5.07 -2.09 19.32
CA THR A 144 4.57 -3.08 18.37
C THR A 144 4.35 -2.46 17.00
N ASP A 145 3.17 -1.94 16.76
CA ASP A 145 2.73 -1.50 15.43
C ASP A 145 3.27 -0.11 15.05
N PHE A 146 3.51 0.75 16.04
CA PHE A 146 3.98 2.12 15.83
C PHE A 146 5.47 2.33 16.18
N ILE A 147 6.28 1.26 16.14
CA ILE A 147 7.72 1.35 16.46
C ILE A 147 8.46 2.38 15.59
N PHE A 148 8.04 2.58 14.35
CA PHE A 148 8.65 3.54 13.44
C PHE A 148 8.54 4.98 13.94
N CYS A 149 7.46 5.34 14.66
CA CYS A 149 7.33 6.68 15.25
C CYS A 149 8.36 6.90 16.39
N THR A 150 8.72 5.84 17.11
CA THR A 150 9.80 5.90 18.13
C THR A 150 11.11 6.27 17.48
N VAL A 151 11.47 5.62 16.37
CA VAL A 151 12.67 5.96 15.61
C VAL A 151 12.61 7.41 15.11
N GLY A 152 11.44 7.85 14.64
CA GLY A 152 11.23 9.21 14.16
C GLY A 152 11.41 10.26 15.24
N GLU A 153 10.94 10.03 16.47
CA GLU A 153 11.09 10.97 17.57
C GLU A 153 12.52 10.99 18.14
N GLU A 154 13.13 9.81 18.36
CA GLU A 154 14.43 9.68 19.01
C GLU A 154 15.62 9.98 18.10
N TRP A 155 15.57 9.50 16.84
CA TRP A 155 16.68 9.59 15.86
C TRP A 155 16.40 10.53 14.71
N GLY A 156 15.18 11.08 14.63
CA GLY A 156 14.77 12.04 13.63
C GLY A 156 14.75 11.48 12.21
N PHE A 157 14.85 12.39 11.23
CA PHE A 157 14.84 12.04 9.82
C PHE A 157 16.03 11.12 9.44
N VAL A 158 17.22 11.37 9.99
CA VAL A 158 18.41 10.55 9.70
C VAL A 158 18.19 9.11 10.15
N GLY A 159 17.62 8.89 11.32
CA GLY A 159 17.30 7.55 11.84
C GLY A 159 16.24 6.84 10.98
N THR A 160 15.14 7.49 10.68
CA THR A 160 14.07 6.91 9.83
C THR A 160 14.57 6.59 8.44
N PHE A 161 15.35 7.49 7.82
CA PHE A 161 15.98 7.27 6.53
C PHE A 161 16.91 6.05 6.55
N THR A 162 17.74 5.94 7.58
CA THR A 162 18.66 4.80 7.74
C THR A 162 17.89 3.48 7.85
N VAL A 163 16.82 3.42 8.65
CA VAL A 163 15.98 2.23 8.77
C VAL A 163 15.35 1.84 7.44
N VAL A 164 14.77 2.80 6.72
CA VAL A 164 14.19 2.55 5.38
C VAL A 164 15.24 2.03 4.42
N MET A 165 16.44 2.63 4.38
CA MET A 165 17.54 2.18 3.52
C MET A 165 18.01 0.77 3.86
N LEU A 166 18.07 0.40 5.14
CA LEU A 166 18.40 -0.97 5.55
C LEU A 166 17.37 -1.99 5.05
N TYR A 167 16.07 -1.68 5.13
CA TYR A 167 15.04 -2.55 4.56
C TYR A 167 15.13 -2.65 3.03
N ILE A 168 15.37 -1.54 2.34
CA ILE A 168 15.58 -1.55 0.88
C ILE A 168 16.78 -2.43 0.53
N CYS A 169 17.91 -2.29 1.23
CA CYS A 169 19.09 -3.12 1.02
C CYS A 169 18.80 -4.61 1.27
N LEU A 170 18.06 -4.93 2.34
CA LEU A 170 17.66 -6.31 2.65
C LEU A 170 16.79 -6.90 1.53
N ILE A 171 15.77 -6.18 1.11
CA ILE A 171 14.85 -6.63 0.04
C ILE A 171 15.60 -6.80 -1.28
N LEU A 172 16.45 -5.83 -1.67
CA LEU A 172 17.28 -5.94 -2.87
C LEU A 172 18.27 -7.12 -2.78
N ARG A 173 18.81 -7.40 -1.59
CA ARG A 173 19.68 -8.57 -1.39
C ARG A 173 18.93 -9.86 -1.61
N LEU A 174 17.71 -10.01 -1.05
CA LEU A 174 16.86 -11.18 -1.27
C LEU A 174 16.48 -11.37 -2.75
N MET A 175 16.18 -10.27 -3.45
CA MET A 175 15.91 -10.33 -4.89
C MET A 175 17.14 -10.81 -5.68
N ARG A 176 18.33 -10.31 -5.38
CA ARG A 176 19.58 -10.74 -6.02
C ARG A 176 19.91 -12.21 -5.74
N MET A 177 19.60 -12.70 -4.52
CA MET A 177 19.70 -14.13 -4.21
C MET A 177 18.78 -14.94 -5.11
N GLY A 178 17.52 -14.52 -5.28
CA GLY A 178 16.56 -15.14 -6.18
C GLY A 178 17.02 -15.18 -7.65
N GLU A 179 17.75 -14.16 -8.13
CA GLU A 179 18.31 -14.14 -9.48
C GLU A 179 19.46 -15.15 -9.67
N ARG A 180 20.26 -15.37 -8.62
CA ARG A 180 21.39 -16.30 -8.68
C ARG A 180 20.98 -17.78 -8.61
N ILE A 181 19.91 -18.10 -7.90
CA ILE A 181 19.44 -19.46 -7.70
C ILE A 181 18.88 -20.03 -9.01
N LYS A 182 19.46 -21.12 -9.50
CA LYS A 182 19.02 -21.79 -10.72
C LYS A 182 17.77 -22.62 -10.52
N GLU A 183 17.59 -23.16 -9.32
CA GLU A 183 16.46 -23.99 -8.96
C GLU A 183 15.17 -23.16 -8.88
N PRO A 184 14.08 -23.58 -9.56
CA PRO A 184 12.83 -22.79 -9.60
C PRO A 184 12.21 -22.55 -8.22
N PHE A 185 12.26 -23.54 -7.32
CA PHE A 185 11.72 -23.43 -5.97
C PHE A 185 12.42 -22.33 -5.16
N GLY A 186 13.76 -22.38 -5.10
CA GLY A 186 14.55 -21.41 -4.34
C GLY A 186 14.38 -19.97 -4.86
N ARG A 187 14.30 -19.82 -6.19
CA ARG A 187 14.05 -18.54 -6.84
C ARG A 187 12.71 -17.96 -6.42
N VAL A 188 11.61 -18.71 -6.55
CA VAL A 188 10.26 -18.27 -6.18
C VAL A 188 10.19 -17.97 -4.69
N TYR A 189 10.84 -18.78 -3.86
CA TYR A 189 10.89 -18.57 -2.42
C TYR A 189 11.51 -17.22 -2.05
N CYS A 190 12.69 -16.88 -2.60
CA CYS A 190 13.38 -15.61 -2.32
C CYS A 190 12.54 -14.39 -2.74
N TYR A 191 11.90 -14.43 -3.92
CA TYR A 191 11.01 -13.36 -4.36
C TYR A 191 9.77 -13.24 -3.48
N SER A 192 9.19 -14.37 -3.03
CA SER A 192 8.05 -14.38 -2.14
C SER A 192 8.37 -13.75 -0.78
N VAL A 193 9.52 -14.10 -0.20
CA VAL A 193 10.00 -13.50 1.06
C VAL A 193 10.25 -12.00 0.89
N ALA A 194 10.90 -11.59 -0.21
CA ALA A 194 11.12 -10.18 -0.51
C ALA A 194 9.81 -9.40 -0.63
N ALA A 195 8.80 -9.97 -1.30
CA ALA A 195 7.49 -9.35 -1.45
C ALA A 195 6.73 -9.23 -0.11
N ILE A 196 6.79 -10.28 0.74
CA ILE A 196 6.18 -10.25 2.07
C ILE A 196 6.82 -9.16 2.93
N LEU A 197 8.15 -9.08 2.97
CA LEU A 197 8.86 -8.04 3.74
C LEU A 197 8.55 -6.65 3.21
N LEU A 198 8.55 -6.46 1.89
CA LEU A 198 8.19 -5.19 1.26
C LEU A 198 6.78 -4.75 1.67
N PHE A 199 5.81 -5.66 1.62
CA PHE A 199 4.43 -5.38 2.00
C PHE A 199 4.32 -4.96 3.47
N HIS A 200 4.96 -5.70 4.39
CA HIS A 200 4.95 -5.36 5.82
C HIS A 200 5.57 -3.99 6.09
N VAL A 201 6.74 -3.69 5.49
CA VAL A 201 7.42 -2.40 5.64
C VAL A 201 6.57 -1.27 5.08
N TRP A 202 6.01 -1.46 3.89
CA TRP A 202 5.15 -0.45 3.25
C TRP A 202 3.93 -0.13 4.11
N VAL A 203 3.20 -1.16 4.56
CA VAL A 203 1.98 -0.96 5.35
C VAL A 203 2.30 -0.35 6.71
N ASN A 204 3.33 -0.85 7.41
CA ASN A 204 3.71 -0.34 8.72
C ASN A 204 4.12 1.14 8.65
N ILE A 205 5.03 1.50 7.76
CA ILE A 205 5.44 2.90 7.59
C ILE A 205 4.26 3.75 7.10
N GLY A 206 3.49 3.26 6.12
CA GLY A 206 2.32 3.96 5.60
C GLY A 206 1.28 4.30 6.65
N MET A 207 0.98 3.38 7.60
CA MET A 207 0.03 3.65 8.66
C MET A 207 0.59 4.59 9.73
N THR A 208 1.89 4.56 10.03
CA THR A 208 2.50 5.47 11.02
C THR A 208 2.57 6.92 10.52
N ILE A 209 2.67 7.13 9.20
CA ILE A 209 2.64 8.47 8.58
C ILE A 209 1.25 8.87 8.07
N GLY A 210 0.21 8.09 8.37
CA GLY A 210 -1.17 8.41 8.01
C GLY A 210 -1.53 8.22 6.53
N LEU A 211 -0.67 7.57 5.72
CA LEU A 211 -0.95 7.27 4.31
C LEU A 211 -1.77 5.99 4.10
N MET A 212 -1.94 5.19 5.14
CA MET A 212 -2.71 3.95 5.11
C MET A 212 -3.54 3.80 6.39
N PRO A 213 -4.67 3.09 6.33
CA PRO A 213 -5.46 2.82 7.53
C PRO A 213 -4.66 1.93 8.49
N VAL A 214 -4.87 2.12 9.80
CA VAL A 214 -4.20 1.33 10.84
C VAL A 214 -4.63 -0.14 10.75
N MET A 215 -3.71 -1.02 10.40
CA MET A 215 -3.98 -2.45 10.22
C MET A 215 -3.40 -3.33 11.34
N GLY A 216 -2.56 -2.79 12.21
CA GLY A 216 -1.92 -3.57 13.27
C GLY A 216 -0.89 -4.56 12.72
N ILE A 217 -0.10 -4.16 11.73
CA ILE A 217 0.93 -4.99 11.10
C ILE A 217 2.30 -4.57 11.67
N PRO A 218 3.02 -5.47 12.36
CA PRO A 218 4.31 -5.15 12.94
C PRO A 218 5.39 -4.97 11.88
N LEU A 219 6.38 -4.13 12.17
CA LEU A 219 7.56 -3.96 11.33
C LEU A 219 8.50 -5.17 11.50
N PRO A 220 8.80 -5.96 10.44
CA PRO A 220 9.62 -7.17 10.55
C PRO A 220 10.99 -6.88 11.16
N LEU A 221 11.50 -7.76 12.02
CA LEU A 221 12.80 -7.67 12.69
C LEU A 221 12.98 -6.50 13.68
N MET A 222 12.03 -5.57 13.76
CA MET A 222 12.18 -4.38 14.60
C MET A 222 11.08 -4.25 15.66
N SER A 223 9.82 -4.56 15.30
CA SER A 223 8.69 -4.51 16.25
C SER A 223 8.82 -5.54 17.35
N TYR A 224 8.42 -5.15 18.55
CA TYR A 224 8.31 -6.07 19.67
C TYR A 224 7.21 -7.09 19.39
N GLY A 225 7.60 -8.37 19.31
CA GLY A 225 6.71 -9.50 19.05
C GLY A 225 7.51 -10.76 18.77
N GLY A 226 7.60 -11.67 19.74
CA GLY A 226 8.41 -12.89 19.63
C GLY A 226 8.04 -13.75 18.41
N SER A 227 6.76 -13.90 18.12
CA SER A 227 6.27 -14.67 16.98
C SER A 227 6.62 -14.01 15.63
N SER A 228 6.48 -12.68 15.53
CA SER A 228 6.79 -11.92 14.31
C SER A 228 8.29 -11.94 14.01
N LEU A 229 9.12 -11.74 15.05
CA LEU A 229 10.57 -11.80 14.92
C LEU A 229 11.02 -13.19 14.49
N LEU A 230 10.51 -14.24 15.14
CA LEU A 230 10.86 -15.62 14.84
C LEU A 230 10.45 -16.00 13.41
N ALA A 231 9.22 -15.66 13.00
CA ALA A 231 8.73 -15.92 11.65
C ALA A 231 9.60 -15.22 10.59
N SER A 232 9.86 -13.93 10.76
CA SER A 232 10.69 -13.16 9.82
C SER A 232 12.13 -13.70 9.74
N THR A 233 12.70 -14.09 10.89
CA THR A 233 14.04 -14.67 10.94
C THR A 233 14.09 -16.02 10.22
N ILE A 234 13.13 -16.91 10.46
CA ILE A 234 13.05 -18.20 9.77
C ILE A 234 12.94 -18.02 8.26
N LEU A 235 12.06 -17.13 7.79
CA LEU A 235 11.90 -16.85 6.37
C LEU A 235 13.21 -16.41 5.71
N ILE A 236 13.94 -15.51 6.35
CA ILE A 236 15.21 -14.99 5.83
C ILE A 236 16.30 -16.08 5.88
N MET A 237 16.38 -16.85 6.99
CA MET A 237 17.39 -17.92 7.12
C MET A 237 17.23 -19.03 6.08
N ILE A 238 15.99 -19.42 5.76
CA ILE A 238 15.72 -20.37 4.68
C ILE A 238 16.17 -19.80 3.33
N ALA A 239 15.91 -18.51 3.04
CA ALA A 239 16.38 -17.88 1.81
C ALA A 239 17.92 -17.90 1.71
N ILE A 240 18.62 -17.58 2.79
CA ILE A 240 20.10 -17.63 2.86
C ILE A 240 20.60 -19.06 2.64
N ARG A 241 19.95 -20.06 3.24
CA ARG A 241 20.34 -21.47 3.08
C ARG A 241 20.17 -21.96 1.65
N LEU A 242 19.10 -21.56 0.97
CA LEU A 242 18.86 -21.89 -0.44
C LEU A 242 19.90 -21.25 -1.37
N ASP A 243 20.33 -20.02 -1.09
CA ASP A 243 21.39 -19.36 -1.84
C ASP A 243 22.74 -20.07 -1.65
N ALA A 244 23.08 -20.43 -0.40
CA ALA A 244 24.32 -21.15 -0.08
C ALA A 244 24.38 -22.54 -0.73
N SER A 245 23.28 -23.29 -0.76
CA SER A 245 23.25 -24.62 -1.41
C SER A 245 23.53 -24.56 -2.90
N THR A 246 23.15 -23.47 -3.56
CA THR A 246 23.41 -23.27 -5.00
C THR A 246 24.91 -23.00 -5.28
N GLU A 247 25.59 -22.32 -4.34
CA GLU A 247 27.05 -22.10 -4.43
C GLU A 247 27.81 -23.42 -4.24
N ASP A 248 27.39 -24.26 -3.30
CA ASP A 248 28.03 -25.59 -3.07
C ASP A 248 27.94 -26.49 -4.32
N GLU A 249 26.76 -26.57 -4.96
CA GLU A 249 26.63 -27.37 -6.21
C GLU A 249 27.53 -26.87 -7.35
N SER A 250 27.74 -25.56 -7.45
CA SER A 250 28.61 -25.00 -8.50
C SER A 250 30.09 -25.36 -8.31
N VAL A 251 30.53 -25.56 -7.07
CA VAL A 251 31.91 -25.98 -6.72
C VAL A 251 32.13 -27.44 -7.00
N TYR A 252 31.13 -28.31 -6.87
CA TYR A 252 31.27 -29.77 -7.13
C TYR A 252 31.13 -30.13 -8.62
N LEU A 253 30.62 -29.25 -9.46
CA LEU A 253 30.41 -29.49 -10.88
C LEU A 253 31.46 -28.81 -11.81
N GLY A 254 32.40 -28.05 -11.26
CA GLY A 254 33.52 -27.40 -11.96
C GLY A 254 34.83 -28.03 -11.64
#